data_6d29ba3b6ec87004d2c02d36aec1a102
#
_entry.id   6d29ba3b6ec87004d2c02d36aec1a102
#
_cell.length_a   1.000
_cell.length_b   1.000
_cell.length_c   1.000
_cell.angle_alpha   90.00
_cell.angle_beta   90.00
_cell.angle_gamma   90.00
#
_symmetry.space_group_name_H-M   'P 1'
#
loop_
_entity.id
_entity.type
_entity.pdbx_description
1 polymer ?
#
loop_
_entity_poly.entity_id
_entity_poly.type
_entity_poly.pdbx_seq_one_letter_code
_entity_poly.pdbx_strand_id
1 'polypeptide(L)'
;MNDTLYKRGFSMPYLKCMDKEEAKYILEEIHEGVYDDYVGPRSLVSKVIRTGYFWPTMLVNARELVKKYDKCQRFENVQHLPAEKVSTISSLWPFAQWGIDIVGPMPQGKGQVKFLLVTINYFTKWVEAEALATITEARIQNFVWKNIICKFGIPQNIILDNGRQFDSQGFRDFWSGLGIKNQFSSPGHPQVNGQTEVMNQTLLRIIKAKLDDVKGAWPEEFPNVLWAYKTTVRTPTGETPF
;
A
#
# COMPACT_ATOMS: atom_id res chain seq x y z
N MET A 1 -16.52 33.07 24.59
CA MET A 1 -15.98 31.70 24.71
C MET A 1 -16.52 30.93 23.51
N ASN A 2 -15.66 30.34 22.69
CA ASN A 2 -16.14 29.48 21.60
C ASN A 2 -16.59 28.17 22.23
N ASP A 3 -17.90 27.89 22.23
CA ASP A 3 -18.48 26.64 22.68
C ASP A 3 -18.18 25.52 21.68
N THR A 4 -16.94 25.05 21.68
CA THR A 4 -16.53 23.94 20.81
C THR A 4 -16.74 22.62 21.55
N LEU A 5 -17.62 21.76 21.03
CA LEU A 5 -17.90 20.44 21.59
C LEU A 5 -16.83 19.45 21.19
N TYR A 6 -16.37 18.63 22.14
CA TYR A 6 -15.41 17.56 21.90
C TYR A 6 -15.97 16.21 22.39
N LYS A 7 -15.72 15.17 21.60
CA LYS A 7 -16.00 13.78 21.99
C LYS A 7 -14.71 13.13 22.49
N ARG A 8 -14.76 12.46 23.64
CA ARG A 8 -13.65 11.65 24.14
C ARG A 8 -13.65 10.28 23.43
N GLY A 9 -12.58 9.96 22.72
CA GLY A 9 -12.32 8.63 22.19
C GLY A 9 -11.81 7.68 23.30
N PHE A 10 -11.95 6.36 23.12
CA PHE A 10 -11.53 5.38 24.12
C PHE A 10 -10.01 5.31 24.28
N SER A 11 -9.25 5.50 23.21
CA SER A 11 -7.77 5.44 23.19
C SER A 11 -7.13 6.60 22.42
N MET A 12 -7.92 7.60 22.03
CA MET A 12 -7.48 8.72 21.22
C MET A 12 -7.68 10.06 21.92
N PRO A 13 -6.96 11.13 21.50
CA PRO A 13 -7.21 12.48 21.98
C PRO A 13 -8.66 12.89 21.74
N TYR A 14 -9.07 14.01 22.35
CA TYR A 14 -10.42 14.56 22.15
C TYR A 14 -10.64 14.89 20.68
N LEU A 15 -11.79 14.44 20.14
CA LEU A 15 -12.22 14.68 18.78
C LEU A 15 -13.13 15.91 18.74
N LYS A 16 -12.84 16.89 17.90
CA LYS A 16 -13.69 18.06 17.70
C LYS A 16 -14.98 17.63 17.01
N CYS A 17 -16.13 17.93 17.63
CA CYS A 17 -17.42 17.67 17.03
C CYS A 17 -17.72 18.73 15.96
N MET A 18 -18.10 18.25 14.78
CA MET A 18 -18.37 19.08 13.62
C MET A 18 -19.86 19.20 13.36
N ASP A 19 -20.28 20.35 12.86
CA ASP A 19 -21.62 20.53 12.32
C ASP A 19 -21.78 19.87 10.95
N LYS A 20 -22.97 19.96 10.36
CA LYS A 20 -23.28 19.27 9.10
C LYS A 20 -22.51 19.85 7.89
N GLU A 21 -22.27 21.14 7.87
CA GLU A 21 -21.59 21.83 6.77
C GLU A 21 -20.07 21.61 6.84
N GLU A 22 -19.50 21.81 8.03
CA GLU A 22 -18.10 21.52 8.31
C GLU A 22 -17.77 20.04 8.07
N ALA A 23 -18.63 19.13 8.49
CA ALA A 23 -18.48 17.70 8.29
C ALA A 23 -18.42 17.31 6.80
N LYS A 24 -19.26 17.93 5.96
CA LYS A 24 -19.24 17.73 4.52
C LYS A 24 -17.93 18.21 3.91
N TYR A 25 -17.52 19.43 4.24
CA TYR A 25 -16.28 20.04 3.75
C TYR A 25 -15.05 19.19 4.09
N ILE A 26 -14.91 18.78 5.37
CA ILE A 26 -13.79 17.95 5.83
C ILE A 26 -13.77 16.60 5.12
N LEU A 27 -14.94 15.99 4.91
CA LEU A 27 -15.04 14.70 4.25
C LEU A 27 -14.60 14.79 2.78
N GLU A 28 -15.00 15.85 2.08
CA GLU A 28 -14.62 16.11 0.70
C GLU A 28 -13.11 16.41 0.61
N GLU A 29 -12.57 17.27 1.48
CA GLU A 29 -11.15 17.64 1.50
C GLU A 29 -10.24 16.43 1.78
N ILE A 30 -10.61 15.55 2.73
CA ILE A 30 -9.86 14.33 3.02
C ILE A 30 -9.99 13.31 1.89
N HIS A 31 -11.14 13.27 1.22
CA HIS A 31 -11.37 12.37 0.09
C HIS A 31 -10.66 12.82 -1.19
N GLU A 32 -10.63 14.14 -1.48
CA GLU A 32 -10.02 14.71 -2.69
C GLU A 32 -8.55 15.07 -2.50
N GLY A 33 -8.05 15.02 -1.28
CA GLY A 33 -6.69 15.41 -0.93
C GLY A 33 -5.61 14.57 -1.63
N VAL A 34 -4.38 15.09 -1.67
CA VAL A 34 -3.19 14.48 -2.28
C VAL A 34 -2.93 13.05 -1.78
N TYR A 35 -3.42 12.73 -0.60
CA TYR A 35 -3.21 11.44 0.09
C TYR A 35 -4.38 10.46 -0.07
N ASP A 36 -5.33 10.72 -0.96
CA ASP A 36 -6.44 9.81 -1.18
C ASP A 36 -6.02 8.62 -2.06
N ASP A 37 -6.28 7.41 -1.56
CA ASP A 37 -6.06 6.14 -2.25
C ASP A 37 -7.37 5.46 -2.67
N TYR A 38 -8.43 6.25 -2.87
CA TYR A 38 -9.79 5.81 -3.24
C TYR A 38 -10.30 4.70 -2.33
N VAL A 39 -10.12 4.90 -1.04
CA VAL A 39 -10.49 3.92 -0.01
C VAL A 39 -12.00 3.84 0.20
N GLY A 40 -12.44 2.68 0.67
CA GLY A 40 -13.83 2.48 1.03
C GLY A 40 -14.27 3.36 2.23
N PRO A 41 -15.59 3.47 2.47
CA PRO A 41 -16.17 4.39 3.46
C PRO A 41 -15.60 4.24 4.87
N ARG A 42 -15.28 3.02 5.30
CA ARG A 42 -14.71 2.77 6.63
C ARG A 42 -13.30 3.35 6.80
N SER A 43 -12.48 3.23 5.78
CA SER A 43 -11.12 3.76 5.78
C SER A 43 -11.12 5.28 5.74
N LEU A 44 -12.03 5.90 4.98
CA LEU A 44 -12.25 7.34 4.95
C LEU A 44 -12.63 7.87 6.34
N VAL A 45 -13.58 7.21 7.03
CA VAL A 45 -13.95 7.55 8.41
C VAL A 45 -12.75 7.44 9.37
N SER A 46 -11.93 6.40 9.23
CA SER A 46 -10.72 6.24 10.05
C SER A 46 -9.72 7.37 9.84
N LYS A 47 -9.55 7.85 8.60
CA LYS A 47 -8.73 9.04 8.29
C LYS A 47 -9.28 10.28 8.99
N VAL A 48 -10.59 10.55 8.90
CA VAL A 48 -11.24 11.68 9.56
C VAL A 48 -11.05 11.65 11.08
N ILE A 49 -11.21 10.49 11.70
CA ILE A 49 -10.99 10.33 13.15
C ILE A 49 -9.53 10.63 13.53
N ARG A 50 -8.58 10.19 12.72
CA ARG A 50 -7.14 10.46 12.96
C ARG A 50 -6.78 11.93 12.82
N THR A 51 -7.49 12.69 11.98
CA THR A 51 -7.32 14.14 11.89
C THR A 51 -7.98 14.89 13.05
N GLY A 52 -8.65 14.18 13.98
CA GLY A 52 -9.19 14.76 15.19
C GLY A 52 -10.64 15.22 15.10
N TYR A 53 -11.41 14.80 14.12
CA TYR A 53 -12.79 15.21 13.90
C TYR A 53 -13.79 14.08 14.14
N PHE A 54 -15.01 14.46 14.56
CA PHE A 54 -16.10 13.52 14.82
C PHE A 54 -17.47 14.13 14.54
N TRP A 55 -18.38 13.33 13.98
CA TRP A 55 -19.83 13.55 13.97
C TRP A 55 -20.58 12.21 13.89
N PRO A 56 -21.82 12.11 14.39
CA PRO A 56 -22.52 10.83 14.54
C PRO A 56 -22.78 10.07 13.21
N THR A 57 -22.96 10.80 12.11
CA THR A 57 -23.33 10.23 10.80
C THR A 57 -22.15 10.01 9.86
N MET A 58 -20.90 10.07 10.35
CA MET A 58 -19.67 9.96 9.54
C MET A 58 -19.71 8.82 8.54
N LEU A 59 -20.10 7.61 8.98
CA LEU A 59 -20.08 6.43 8.13
C LEU A 59 -21.17 6.49 7.03
N VAL A 60 -22.32 7.07 7.34
CA VAL A 60 -23.40 7.27 6.35
C VAL A 60 -22.95 8.27 5.30
N ASN A 61 -22.44 9.41 5.74
CA ASN A 61 -21.95 10.47 4.83
C ASN A 61 -20.79 9.98 3.97
N ALA A 62 -19.84 9.23 4.53
CA ALA A 62 -18.74 8.64 3.77
C ALA A 62 -19.24 7.63 2.71
N ARG A 63 -20.26 6.82 3.01
CA ARG A 63 -20.88 5.91 2.03
C ARG A 63 -21.56 6.65 0.89
N GLU A 64 -22.27 7.73 1.19
CA GLU A 64 -22.93 8.55 0.19
C GLU A 64 -21.92 9.26 -0.71
N LEU A 65 -20.84 9.78 -0.13
CA LEU A 65 -19.76 10.41 -0.88
C LEU A 65 -19.10 9.41 -1.84
N VAL A 66 -18.60 8.29 -1.34
CA VAL A 66 -17.91 7.27 -2.13
C VAL A 66 -18.80 6.75 -3.28
N LYS A 67 -20.11 6.61 -3.06
CA LYS A 67 -21.05 6.22 -4.13
C LYS A 67 -21.20 7.24 -5.26
N LYS A 68 -20.98 8.52 -4.99
CA LYS A 68 -21.09 9.58 -6.00
C LYS A 68 -19.83 9.75 -6.84
N TYR A 69 -18.69 9.33 -6.35
CA TYR A 69 -17.41 9.48 -7.04
C TYR A 69 -17.18 8.36 -8.04
N ASP A 70 -17.17 8.70 -9.32
CA ASP A 70 -16.97 7.76 -10.43
C ASP A 70 -15.63 6.99 -10.32
N LYS A 71 -14.55 7.66 -9.90
CA LYS A 71 -13.25 7.03 -9.67
C LYS A 71 -13.31 5.96 -8.58
N CYS A 72 -14.02 6.22 -7.47
CA CYS A 72 -14.21 5.23 -6.41
C CYS A 72 -14.99 4.00 -6.93
N GLN A 73 -16.00 4.22 -7.78
CA GLN A 73 -16.79 3.14 -8.36
C GLN A 73 -15.99 2.29 -9.36
N ARG A 74 -15.19 2.91 -10.23
CA ARG A 74 -14.34 2.21 -11.21
C ARG A 74 -13.28 1.35 -10.56
N PHE A 75 -12.77 1.77 -9.40
CA PHE A 75 -11.68 1.10 -8.71
C PHE A 75 -12.13 0.35 -7.45
N GLU A 76 -13.45 0.24 -7.23
CA GLU A 76 -14.00 -0.55 -6.14
C GLU A 76 -13.63 -2.04 -6.29
N ASN A 77 -13.26 -2.67 -5.20
CA ASN A 77 -12.93 -4.09 -5.17
C ASN A 77 -14.23 -4.90 -5.23
N VAL A 78 -14.66 -5.29 -6.41
CA VAL A 78 -15.77 -6.23 -6.58
C VAL A 78 -15.24 -7.62 -6.17
N GLN A 79 -15.44 -7.99 -4.92
CA GLN A 79 -15.16 -9.33 -4.44
C GLN A 79 -16.20 -10.29 -5.00
N HIS A 80 -15.92 -10.87 -6.16
CA HIS A 80 -16.78 -11.90 -6.78
C HIS A 80 -16.45 -13.34 -6.37
N LEU A 81 -15.49 -13.54 -5.46
CA LEU A 81 -15.14 -14.87 -4.98
C LEU A 81 -15.39 -14.97 -3.47
N PRO A 82 -16.00 -16.10 -3.01
CA PRO A 82 -15.99 -16.39 -1.58
C PRO A 82 -14.53 -16.40 -1.13
N ALA A 83 -14.26 -15.75 0.00
CA ALA A 83 -12.94 -15.73 0.58
C ALA A 83 -12.52 -17.17 0.89
N GLU A 84 -11.81 -17.81 -0.04
CA GLU A 84 -10.99 -18.96 0.35
C GLU A 84 -10.13 -18.50 1.52
N LYS A 85 -10.09 -19.32 2.57
CA LYS A 85 -9.22 -19.07 3.71
C LYS A 85 -7.78 -19.08 3.20
N VAL A 86 -7.33 -17.92 2.74
CA VAL A 86 -5.91 -17.71 2.41
C VAL A 86 -5.17 -17.97 3.70
N SER A 87 -4.41 -19.06 3.74
CA SER A 87 -3.52 -19.34 4.86
C SER A 87 -2.53 -18.19 4.94
N THR A 88 -2.71 -17.38 5.95
CA THR A 88 -1.89 -16.19 6.20
C THR A 88 -0.47 -16.68 6.45
N ILE A 89 0.47 -16.35 5.57
CA ILE A 89 1.89 -16.45 5.93
C ILE A 89 2.09 -15.41 7.01
N SER A 90 2.05 -15.85 8.26
CA SER A 90 2.37 -15.01 9.38
C SER A 90 3.88 -14.97 9.53
N SER A 91 4.51 -13.87 9.16
CA SER A 91 5.86 -13.58 9.65
C SER A 91 5.79 -13.50 11.17
N LEU A 92 6.71 -14.16 11.86
CA LEU A 92 6.69 -14.24 13.34
C LEU A 92 6.99 -12.90 13.99
N TRP A 93 7.70 -11.98 13.31
CA TRP A 93 8.03 -10.64 13.79
C TRP A 93 8.18 -9.62 12.66
N PRO A 94 8.15 -8.32 12.98
CA PRO A 94 8.32 -7.26 12.01
C PRO A 94 9.63 -7.37 11.23
N PHE A 95 9.59 -7.07 9.94
CA PHE A 95 10.72 -6.96 9.01
C PHE A 95 11.50 -8.25 8.74
N ALA A 96 11.14 -9.39 9.35
CA ALA A 96 11.82 -10.66 9.14
C ALA A 96 11.59 -11.25 7.74
N GLN A 97 10.43 -10.98 7.13
CA GLN A 97 10.06 -11.57 5.85
C GLN A 97 9.52 -10.53 4.88
N TRP A 98 10.09 -10.51 3.68
CA TRP A 98 9.72 -9.59 2.62
C TRP A 98 9.36 -10.32 1.33
N GLY A 99 8.37 -9.80 0.61
CA GLY A 99 8.09 -10.17 -0.76
C GLY A 99 8.68 -9.13 -1.70
N ILE A 100 9.21 -9.55 -2.83
CA ILE A 100 9.69 -8.67 -3.90
C ILE A 100 8.97 -9.04 -5.19
N ASP A 101 8.51 -8.03 -5.92
CA ASP A 101 7.86 -8.18 -7.20
C ASP A 101 8.20 -7.04 -8.15
N ILE A 102 8.07 -7.29 -9.45
CA ILE A 102 8.29 -6.32 -10.51
C ILE A 102 7.02 -6.13 -11.30
N VAL A 103 6.55 -4.91 -11.29
CA VAL A 103 5.36 -4.51 -12.01
C VAL A 103 5.73 -3.78 -13.28
N GLY A 104 5.14 -4.14 -14.40
CA GLY A 104 5.33 -3.49 -15.68
C GLY A 104 5.40 -4.43 -16.87
N PRO A 105 5.60 -3.92 -18.09
CA PRO A 105 5.90 -2.50 -18.37
C PRO A 105 4.68 -1.59 -18.21
N MET A 106 4.89 -0.45 -17.56
CA MET A 106 3.95 0.65 -17.43
C MET A 106 4.13 1.67 -18.55
N PRO A 107 3.19 2.62 -18.76
CA PRO A 107 3.43 3.74 -19.68
C PRO A 107 4.76 4.43 -19.36
N GLN A 108 5.51 4.75 -20.41
CA GLN A 108 6.83 5.33 -20.26
C GLN A 108 6.77 6.70 -19.59
N GLY A 109 7.40 6.81 -18.43
CA GLY A 109 7.54 8.05 -17.68
C GLY A 109 8.84 8.79 -18.00
N LYS A 110 9.03 9.94 -17.34
CA LYS A 110 10.26 10.73 -17.43
C LYS A 110 11.47 9.89 -17.04
N GLY A 111 12.58 10.04 -17.77
CA GLY A 111 13.77 9.21 -17.57
C GLY A 111 13.65 7.78 -18.11
N GLN A 112 12.70 7.54 -19.02
CA GLN A 112 12.43 6.24 -19.64
C GLN A 112 12.02 5.14 -18.64
N VAL A 113 11.58 5.51 -17.44
CA VAL A 113 11.12 4.54 -16.46
C VAL A 113 9.79 3.90 -16.92
N LYS A 114 9.70 2.59 -16.79
CA LYS A 114 8.53 1.80 -17.20
C LYS A 114 8.29 0.57 -16.34
N PHE A 115 9.11 0.35 -15.33
CA PHE A 115 8.95 -0.73 -14.37
C PHE A 115 8.88 -0.18 -12.95
N LEU A 116 8.18 -0.86 -12.09
CA LEU A 116 8.13 -0.58 -10.67
C LEU A 116 8.60 -1.81 -9.91
N LEU A 117 9.71 -1.68 -9.19
CA LEU A 117 10.17 -2.68 -8.25
C LEU A 117 9.50 -2.41 -6.91
N VAL A 118 8.77 -3.39 -6.38
CA VAL A 118 7.97 -3.27 -5.17
C VAL A 118 8.41 -4.32 -4.17
N THR A 119 8.54 -3.92 -2.91
CA THR A 119 8.73 -4.86 -1.81
C THR A 119 7.70 -4.62 -0.73
N ILE A 120 7.25 -5.70 -0.10
CA ILE A 120 6.30 -5.66 1.00
C ILE A 120 6.78 -6.50 2.19
N ASN A 121 6.68 -5.93 3.37
CA ASN A 121 6.87 -6.67 4.60
C ASN A 121 5.59 -7.44 4.97
N TYR A 122 5.69 -8.74 5.17
CA TYR A 122 4.51 -9.59 5.42
C TYR A 122 3.86 -9.35 6.78
N PHE A 123 4.58 -8.86 7.76
CA PHE A 123 4.05 -8.57 9.09
C PHE A 123 3.37 -7.20 9.13
N THR A 124 4.14 -6.14 8.89
CA THR A 124 3.69 -4.75 9.05
C THR A 124 2.87 -4.23 7.86
N LYS A 125 2.92 -4.92 6.71
CA LYS A 125 2.40 -4.46 5.41
C LYS A 125 3.12 -3.20 4.90
N TRP A 126 4.28 -2.87 5.47
CA TRP A 126 5.11 -1.81 4.97
C TRP A 126 5.58 -2.07 3.54
N VAL A 127 5.57 -1.05 2.72
CA VAL A 127 5.95 -1.12 1.30
C VAL A 127 7.09 -0.16 1.03
N GLU A 128 8.10 -0.64 0.32
CA GLU A 128 9.10 0.17 -0.35
C GLU A 128 9.03 -0.11 -1.85
N ALA A 129 9.24 0.92 -2.67
CA ALA A 129 9.25 0.72 -4.11
C ALA A 129 10.08 1.78 -4.83
N GLU A 130 10.55 1.43 -6.04
CA GLU A 130 11.37 2.28 -6.88
C GLU A 130 11.00 2.12 -8.36
N ALA A 131 10.89 3.26 -9.05
CA ALA A 131 10.64 3.29 -10.49
C ALA A 131 11.93 3.06 -11.28
N LEU A 132 11.92 2.08 -12.19
CA LEU A 132 13.10 1.65 -12.93
C LEU A 132 12.90 1.77 -14.45
N ALA A 133 13.91 2.23 -15.17
CA ALA A 133 13.94 2.22 -16.62
C ALA A 133 14.21 0.80 -17.17
N THR A 134 15.07 0.05 -16.48
CA THR A 134 15.47 -1.31 -16.84
C THR A 134 15.58 -2.17 -15.59
N ILE A 135 15.23 -3.44 -15.74
CA ILE A 135 15.38 -4.44 -14.70
C ILE A 135 16.75 -5.08 -14.88
N THR A 136 17.65 -4.84 -13.93
CA THR A 136 18.97 -5.48 -13.89
C THR A 136 19.25 -5.97 -12.48
N GLU A 137 20.04 -7.05 -12.38
CA GLU A 137 20.47 -7.61 -11.09
C GLU A 137 21.05 -6.56 -10.16
N ALA A 138 22.00 -5.75 -10.64
CA ALA A 138 22.67 -4.72 -9.86
C ALA A 138 21.69 -3.65 -9.31
N ARG A 139 20.64 -3.30 -10.07
CA ARG A 139 19.62 -2.35 -9.61
C ARG A 139 18.75 -2.95 -8.50
N ILE A 140 18.37 -4.21 -8.64
CA ILE A 140 17.56 -4.88 -7.63
C ILE A 140 18.37 -5.09 -6.35
N GLN A 141 19.62 -5.53 -6.44
CA GLN A 141 20.51 -5.67 -5.28
C GLN A 141 20.72 -4.32 -4.57
N ASN A 142 20.97 -3.24 -5.33
CA ASN A 142 21.11 -1.90 -4.76
C ASN A 142 19.82 -1.40 -4.09
N PHE A 143 18.67 -1.67 -4.69
CA PHE A 143 17.37 -1.35 -4.11
C PHE A 143 17.16 -2.09 -2.77
N VAL A 144 17.40 -3.40 -2.74
CA VAL A 144 17.27 -4.21 -1.51
C VAL A 144 18.23 -3.71 -0.44
N TRP A 145 19.47 -3.43 -0.81
CA TRP A 145 20.46 -2.88 0.12
C TRP A 145 19.99 -1.57 0.74
N LYS A 146 19.60 -0.59 -0.08
CA LYS A 146 19.21 0.75 0.38
C LYS A 146 17.88 0.77 1.12
N ASN A 147 16.86 0.08 0.57
CA ASN A 147 15.49 0.24 1.00
C ASN A 147 15.04 -0.80 2.02
N ILE A 148 15.73 -1.94 2.11
CA ILE A 148 15.43 -2.98 3.10
C ILE A 148 16.54 -3.05 4.13
N ILE A 149 17.76 -3.42 3.71
CA ILE A 149 18.83 -3.75 4.65
C ILE A 149 19.28 -2.54 5.46
N CYS A 150 19.55 -1.40 4.82
CA CYS A 150 19.98 -0.20 5.53
C CYS A 150 18.90 0.44 6.41
N LYS A 151 17.60 0.18 6.13
CA LYS A 151 16.51 0.78 6.90
C LYS A 151 16.00 -0.13 8.03
N PHE A 152 15.94 -1.43 7.79
CA PHE A 152 15.24 -2.39 8.65
C PHE A 152 16.11 -3.55 9.12
N GLY A 153 17.36 -3.62 8.68
CA GLY A 153 18.26 -4.73 8.95
C GLY A 153 18.14 -5.88 7.94
N ILE A 154 18.94 -6.92 8.16
CA ILE A 154 18.97 -8.09 7.27
C ILE A 154 17.74 -8.95 7.52
N PRO A 155 16.86 -9.18 6.52
CA PRO A 155 15.71 -10.04 6.67
C PRO A 155 16.11 -11.52 6.75
N GLN A 156 15.31 -12.32 7.42
CA GLN A 156 15.51 -13.77 7.46
C GLN A 156 15.16 -14.42 6.13
N ASN A 157 14.05 -13.98 5.52
CA ASN A 157 13.53 -14.57 4.30
C ASN A 157 13.14 -13.48 3.29
N ILE A 158 13.42 -13.77 2.01
CA ILE A 158 12.89 -13.00 0.89
C ILE A 158 12.13 -13.95 -0.04
N ILE A 159 10.89 -13.58 -0.38
CA ILE A 159 10.05 -14.30 -1.33
C ILE A 159 10.08 -13.54 -2.64
N LEU A 160 10.46 -14.25 -3.69
CA LEU A 160 10.60 -13.75 -5.04
C LEU A 160 9.54 -14.40 -5.93
N ASP A 161 9.05 -13.66 -6.92
CA ASP A 161 8.30 -14.29 -7.99
C ASP A 161 9.22 -15.19 -8.85
N ASN A 162 8.64 -16.20 -9.52
CA ASN A 162 9.37 -17.14 -10.38
C ASN A 162 9.96 -16.51 -11.66
N GLY A 163 10.20 -15.21 -11.65
CA GLY A 163 10.80 -14.50 -12.76
C GLY A 163 12.28 -14.89 -12.99
N ARG A 164 12.65 -15.22 -14.23
CA ARG A 164 14.04 -15.52 -14.63
C ARG A 164 15.04 -14.45 -14.20
N GLN A 165 14.58 -13.23 -14.00
CA GLN A 165 15.38 -12.09 -13.55
C GLN A 165 15.95 -12.25 -12.14
N PHE A 166 15.42 -13.16 -11.33
CA PHE A 166 15.87 -13.43 -9.97
C PHE A 166 16.70 -14.71 -9.83
N ASP A 167 16.89 -15.47 -10.91
CA ASP A 167 17.58 -16.77 -10.90
C ASP A 167 18.97 -16.67 -11.54
N SER A 168 19.78 -15.69 -11.13
CA SER A 168 21.18 -15.58 -11.54
C SER A 168 22.13 -16.03 -10.44
N GLN A 169 23.37 -16.40 -10.81
CA GLN A 169 24.39 -16.76 -9.83
C GLN A 169 24.71 -15.56 -8.91
N GLY A 170 24.78 -14.34 -9.45
CA GLY A 170 25.03 -13.16 -8.65
C GLY A 170 23.96 -12.87 -7.61
N PHE A 171 22.70 -13.20 -7.89
CA PHE A 171 21.65 -13.13 -6.85
C PHE A 171 21.85 -14.18 -5.77
N ARG A 172 22.17 -15.42 -6.13
CA ARG A 172 22.43 -16.48 -5.16
C ARG A 172 23.59 -16.12 -4.24
N ASP A 173 24.65 -15.58 -4.79
CA ASP A 173 25.83 -15.16 -4.03
C ASP A 173 25.51 -13.98 -3.12
N PHE A 174 24.70 -13.01 -3.60
CA PHE A 174 24.24 -11.89 -2.79
C PHE A 174 23.40 -12.31 -1.59
N TRP A 175 22.40 -13.20 -1.78
CA TRP A 175 21.57 -13.68 -0.69
C TRP A 175 22.37 -14.55 0.29
N SER A 176 23.19 -15.48 -0.21
CA SER A 176 24.01 -16.36 0.64
C SER A 176 25.06 -15.58 1.43
N GLY A 177 25.69 -14.57 0.84
CA GLY A 177 26.65 -13.69 1.51
C GLY A 177 26.06 -12.91 2.68
N LEU A 178 24.76 -12.63 2.65
CA LEU A 178 24.03 -11.96 3.72
C LEU A 178 23.31 -12.95 4.67
N GLY A 179 23.36 -14.24 4.42
CA GLY A 179 22.64 -15.25 5.19
C GLY A 179 21.12 -15.20 5.02
N ILE A 180 20.63 -14.58 3.93
CA ILE A 180 19.21 -14.44 3.63
C ILE A 180 18.70 -15.70 2.91
N LYS A 181 17.62 -16.30 3.40
CA LYS A 181 16.94 -17.41 2.71
C LYS A 181 16.04 -16.83 1.62
N ASN A 182 16.31 -17.16 0.37
CA ASN A 182 15.42 -16.84 -0.74
C ASN A 182 14.47 -18.01 -1.03
N GLN A 183 13.21 -17.70 -1.24
CA GLN A 183 12.17 -18.63 -1.64
C GLN A 183 11.51 -18.13 -2.91
N PHE A 184 11.42 -19.01 -3.90
CA PHE A 184 10.61 -18.71 -5.09
C PHE A 184 9.17 -19.12 -4.85
N SER A 185 8.23 -18.28 -5.20
CA SER A 185 6.83 -18.62 -5.18
C SER A 185 6.59 -19.73 -6.22
N SER A 186 6.27 -20.94 -5.74
CA SER A 186 5.96 -22.05 -6.63
C SER A 186 4.51 -21.96 -7.12
N PRO A 187 4.24 -22.25 -8.40
CA PRO A 187 2.87 -22.44 -8.90
C PRO A 187 2.09 -23.51 -8.12
N GLY A 188 2.79 -24.42 -7.44
CA GLY A 188 2.21 -25.47 -6.60
C GLY A 188 1.81 -25.02 -5.19
N HIS A 189 2.17 -23.80 -4.76
CA HIS A 189 1.76 -23.22 -3.48
C HIS A 189 1.18 -21.81 -3.69
N PRO A 190 0.01 -21.68 -4.31
CA PRO A 190 -0.63 -20.39 -4.57
C PRO A 190 -0.92 -19.61 -3.28
N GLN A 191 -0.96 -20.28 -2.14
CA GLN A 191 -1.19 -19.69 -0.82
C GLN A 191 -0.08 -18.73 -0.37
N VAL A 192 1.17 -18.96 -0.79
CA VAL A 192 2.32 -18.07 -0.49
C VAL A 192 2.26 -16.81 -1.34
N ASN A 193 1.80 -16.94 -2.57
CA ASN A 193 1.73 -15.86 -3.55
C ASN A 193 0.54 -14.93 -3.35
N GLY A 194 -0.58 -15.45 -2.81
CA GLY A 194 -1.83 -14.71 -2.74
C GLY A 194 -1.75 -13.39 -1.98
N GLN A 195 -0.91 -13.29 -0.95
CA GLN A 195 -0.77 -12.04 -0.20
C GLN A 195 0.04 -11.00 -0.97
N THR A 196 1.15 -11.38 -1.58
CA THR A 196 1.97 -10.47 -2.41
C THR A 196 1.17 -10.01 -3.61
N GLU A 197 0.47 -10.92 -4.26
CA GLU A 197 -0.36 -10.64 -5.43
C GLU A 197 -1.52 -9.68 -5.11
N VAL A 198 -2.26 -9.91 -4.03
CA VAL A 198 -3.34 -9.01 -3.57
C VAL A 198 -2.79 -7.62 -3.21
N MET A 199 -1.60 -7.55 -2.61
CA MET A 199 -0.96 -6.28 -2.27
C MET A 199 -0.46 -5.55 -3.51
N ASN A 200 0.15 -6.25 -4.44
CA ASN A 200 0.57 -5.68 -5.72
C ASN A 200 -0.63 -5.19 -6.53
N GLN A 201 -1.72 -5.95 -6.57
CA GLN A 201 -2.97 -5.51 -7.18
C GLN A 201 -3.53 -4.26 -6.50
N THR A 202 -3.45 -4.15 -5.17
CA THR A 202 -3.89 -2.97 -4.43
C THR A 202 -3.04 -1.76 -4.77
N LEU A 203 -1.70 -1.90 -4.76
CA LEU A 203 -0.79 -0.82 -5.17
C LEU A 203 -1.00 -0.40 -6.61
N LEU A 204 -1.11 -1.36 -7.52
CA LEU A 204 -1.39 -1.10 -8.94
C LEU A 204 -2.72 -0.37 -9.13
N ARG A 205 -3.74 -0.74 -8.37
CA ARG A 205 -5.03 -0.06 -8.41
C ARG A 205 -4.91 1.39 -7.97
N ILE A 206 -4.23 1.66 -6.85
CA ILE A 206 -3.99 3.02 -6.36
C ILE A 206 -3.18 3.82 -7.38
N ILE A 207 -2.13 3.22 -7.94
CA ILE A 207 -1.31 3.83 -8.98
C ILE A 207 -2.18 4.14 -10.21
N LYS A 208 -2.93 3.19 -10.73
CA LYS A 208 -3.81 3.39 -11.90
C LYS A 208 -4.86 4.46 -11.64
N ALA A 209 -5.51 4.44 -10.47
CA ALA A 209 -6.52 5.42 -10.11
C ALA A 209 -5.98 6.86 -10.07
N LYS A 210 -4.73 7.04 -9.64
CA LYS A 210 -4.07 8.36 -9.64
C LYS A 210 -3.47 8.74 -10.99
N LEU A 211 -3.14 7.75 -11.82
CA LEU A 211 -2.49 7.97 -13.12
C LEU A 211 -3.47 8.16 -14.28
N ASP A 212 -4.76 7.90 -14.10
CA ASP A 212 -5.75 8.08 -15.17
C ASP A 212 -5.76 9.53 -15.70
N ASP A 213 -5.38 10.49 -14.85
CA ASP A 213 -5.30 11.92 -15.22
C ASP A 213 -3.87 12.38 -15.63
N VAL A 214 -2.82 11.59 -15.39
CA VAL A 214 -1.42 12.07 -15.49
C VAL A 214 -0.60 11.15 -16.39
N LYS A 215 -0.91 11.19 -17.71
CA LYS A 215 -0.17 10.42 -18.72
C LYS A 215 1.34 10.72 -18.65
N GLY A 216 2.14 9.73 -18.24
CA GLY A 216 3.60 9.80 -18.26
C GLY A 216 4.28 10.41 -17.02
N ALA A 217 3.57 11.09 -16.13
CA ALA A 217 4.14 11.66 -14.89
C ALA A 217 3.94 10.76 -13.66
N TRP A 218 3.61 9.49 -13.86
CA TRP A 218 3.42 8.54 -12.75
C TRP A 218 4.66 8.39 -11.83
N PRO A 219 5.92 8.51 -12.30
CA PRO A 219 7.06 8.40 -11.40
C PRO A 219 7.15 9.55 -10.40
N GLU A 220 6.71 10.75 -10.78
CA GLU A 220 6.68 11.93 -9.91
C GLU A 220 5.58 11.83 -8.85
N GLU A 221 4.43 11.24 -9.20
CA GLU A 221 3.31 11.03 -8.27
C GLU A 221 3.49 9.82 -7.35
N PHE A 222 4.42 8.94 -7.68
CA PHE A 222 4.59 7.70 -6.97
C PHE A 222 4.92 7.85 -5.46
N PRO A 223 5.74 8.82 -5.00
CA PRO A 223 5.93 9.08 -3.58
C PRO A 223 4.63 9.39 -2.82
N ASN A 224 3.71 10.14 -3.45
CA ASN A 224 2.41 10.47 -2.89
C ASN A 224 1.53 9.21 -2.76
N VAL A 225 1.58 8.32 -3.74
CA VAL A 225 0.90 7.02 -3.71
C VAL A 225 1.43 6.14 -2.58
N LEU A 226 2.74 6.05 -2.42
CA LEU A 226 3.36 5.31 -1.31
C LEU A 226 2.97 5.88 0.05
N TRP A 227 2.98 7.20 0.18
CA TRP A 227 2.56 7.86 1.42
C TRP A 227 1.10 7.54 1.75
N ALA A 228 0.19 7.69 0.79
CA ALA A 228 -1.21 7.34 0.94
C ALA A 228 -1.38 5.88 1.37
N TYR A 229 -0.62 4.96 0.75
CA TYR A 229 -0.63 3.54 1.12
C TYR A 229 -0.17 3.34 2.57
N LYS A 230 0.97 3.93 2.97
CA LYS A 230 1.58 3.75 4.30
C LYS A 230 0.71 4.30 5.43
N THR A 231 -0.05 5.36 5.16
CA THR A 231 -0.91 6.05 6.15
C THR A 231 -2.36 5.57 6.18
N THR A 232 -2.74 4.63 5.32
CA THR A 232 -4.09 4.07 5.29
C THR A 232 -4.15 2.76 6.08
N VAL A 233 -5.20 2.61 6.91
CA VAL A 233 -5.46 1.39 7.68
C VAL A 233 -5.63 0.19 6.76
N ARG A 234 -4.92 -0.89 7.06
CA ARG A 234 -5.01 -2.15 6.31
C ARG A 234 -5.99 -3.11 6.98
N THR A 235 -6.93 -3.64 6.21
CA THR A 235 -7.96 -4.56 6.71
C THR A 235 -7.36 -5.77 7.45
N PRO A 236 -6.26 -6.40 6.98
CA PRO A 236 -5.70 -7.58 7.65
C PRO A 236 -5.07 -7.31 9.01
N THR A 237 -4.56 -6.10 9.24
CA THR A 237 -3.89 -5.74 10.50
C THR A 237 -4.76 -4.86 11.40
N GLY A 238 -5.75 -4.17 10.85
CA GLY A 238 -6.51 -3.13 11.53
C GLY A 238 -5.69 -1.85 11.81
N GLU A 239 -4.42 -1.82 11.38
CA GLU A 239 -3.46 -0.74 11.62
C GLU A 239 -2.92 -0.19 10.30
N THR A 240 -2.30 0.99 10.36
CA THR A 240 -1.50 1.50 9.23
C THR A 240 -0.14 0.82 9.21
N PRO A 241 0.48 0.65 8.02
CA PRO A 241 1.87 0.20 7.93
C PRO A 241 2.86 1.13 8.62
N PHE A 242 2.49 2.42 8.73
CA PHE A 242 3.28 3.48 9.37
C PHE A 242 2.94 3.63 10.84
#